data_48de976434f305ac2b822697149aa781
#
_entry.id   48de976434f305ac2b822697149aa781
#
_cell.length_a   1.000
_cell.length_b   1.000
_cell.length_c   1.000
_cell.angle_alpha   90.00
_cell.angle_beta   90.00
_cell.angle_gamma   90.00
#
_symmetry.space_group_name_H-M   'P 1'
#
loop_
_entity.id
_entity.type
_entity.pdbx_description
1 polymer ?
#
loop_
_entity_poly.entity_id
_entity_poly.type
_entity_poly.pdbx_seq_one_letter_code
_entity_poly.pdbx_strand_id
1 'polypeptide(L)'
;MLFATMNNMEIKQDREAALKNIKTLSYSQKVDTESFRKKIEETFSTDYIPGKVEITEKEFGGVSCSIICPELFSANRAMIYIHGGNFIAGSRQSWTSFCSTFATATSTKIILPEFRLAPEHPFPAQAEDIENVFKSVLLSEKINLKMNSTDDIDIKEDKEKPEIIIAADSTGASIALSFLLGLDKKYLSEISKIILLSPILEYSFDDATVALKKLKDEVTNAESIRQCACMYTYESNISSYSVSPIKAEDSLYEGFPEFYIQCGAKELMLPYNKQFELKLARSGVKCTLDIVEDMMFLFQLADESLMEAYESITRIGDWINFRGGETKEEIEERKRLIKENNITVE
;
A
#
# COMPACT_ATOMS: atom_id res chain seq x y z
N MET A 1 -29.55 -12.33 25.35
CA MET A 1 -29.32 -13.37 24.33
C MET A 1 -29.83 -12.94 22.95
N LEU A 2 -31.06 -12.45 22.75
CA LEU A 2 -31.58 -12.03 21.44
C LEU A 2 -30.76 -10.87 20.80
N PHE A 3 -30.35 -9.84 21.54
CA PHE A 3 -29.55 -8.71 21.03
C PHE A 3 -28.16 -9.15 20.57
N ALA A 4 -27.52 -10.07 21.28
CA ALA A 4 -26.20 -10.61 20.87
C ALA A 4 -26.27 -11.48 19.59
N THR A 5 -27.41 -12.16 19.37
CA THR A 5 -27.63 -12.96 18.15
C THR A 5 -27.94 -12.08 16.94
N MET A 6 -28.68 -10.97 17.12
CA MET A 6 -28.95 -10.02 16.03
C MET A 6 -27.66 -9.29 15.59
N ASN A 7 -26.86 -8.75 16.52
CA ASN A 7 -25.56 -8.14 16.19
C ASN A 7 -24.65 -9.13 15.45
N ASN A 8 -24.54 -10.38 15.89
CA ASN A 8 -23.71 -11.37 15.21
C ASN A 8 -24.22 -11.74 13.81
N MET A 9 -25.52 -11.65 13.54
CA MET A 9 -26.08 -11.89 12.20
C MET A 9 -25.84 -10.69 11.27
N GLU A 10 -25.96 -9.45 11.74
CA GLU A 10 -25.64 -8.23 10.98
C GLU A 10 -24.15 -8.21 10.62
N ILE A 11 -23.25 -8.35 11.58
CA ILE A 11 -21.79 -8.40 11.35
C ILE A 11 -21.42 -9.51 10.34
N LYS A 12 -22.06 -10.66 10.38
CA LYS A 12 -21.82 -11.73 9.43
C LYS A 12 -22.30 -11.40 8.01
N GLN A 13 -23.44 -10.71 7.88
CA GLN A 13 -23.97 -10.26 6.60
C GLN A 13 -23.06 -9.19 5.97
N ASP A 14 -22.58 -8.25 6.76
CA ASP A 14 -21.66 -7.19 6.31
C ASP A 14 -20.34 -7.80 5.82
N ARG A 15 -19.77 -8.77 6.56
CA ARG A 15 -18.57 -9.47 6.13
C ARG A 15 -18.76 -10.27 4.84
N GLU A 16 -19.91 -10.94 4.65
CA GLU A 16 -20.20 -11.67 3.42
C GLU A 16 -20.36 -10.74 2.21
N ALA A 17 -20.98 -9.58 2.39
CA ALA A 17 -21.12 -8.55 1.37
C ALA A 17 -19.76 -7.96 1.00
N ALA A 18 -18.95 -7.58 1.98
CA ALA A 18 -17.58 -7.09 1.80
C ALA A 18 -16.72 -8.11 1.05
N LEU A 19 -16.73 -9.37 1.50
CA LEU A 19 -15.98 -10.45 0.86
C LEU A 19 -16.40 -10.65 -0.61
N LYS A 20 -17.70 -10.53 -0.92
CA LYS A 20 -18.20 -10.64 -2.30
C LYS A 20 -17.62 -9.53 -3.19
N ASN A 21 -17.54 -8.30 -2.69
CA ASN A 21 -16.96 -7.17 -3.42
C ASN A 21 -15.43 -7.36 -3.58
N ILE A 22 -14.73 -7.68 -2.51
CA ILE A 22 -13.27 -7.89 -2.54
C ILE A 22 -12.88 -9.05 -3.47
N LYS A 23 -13.68 -10.11 -3.55
CA LYS A 23 -13.46 -11.22 -4.51
C LYS A 23 -13.46 -10.79 -5.97
N THR A 24 -14.05 -9.63 -6.31
CA THR A 24 -13.98 -9.12 -7.68
C THR A 24 -12.56 -8.72 -8.09
N LEU A 25 -11.68 -8.46 -7.13
CA LEU A 25 -10.27 -8.16 -7.36
C LEU A 25 -9.44 -9.41 -7.71
N SER A 26 -9.98 -10.61 -7.55
CA SER A 26 -9.28 -11.85 -7.93
C SER A 26 -9.45 -12.10 -9.43
N TYR A 27 -8.34 -12.06 -10.15
CA TYR A 27 -8.32 -12.33 -11.60
C TYR A 27 -8.46 -13.81 -11.91
N SER A 28 -9.09 -14.14 -13.03
CA SER A 28 -9.16 -15.50 -13.57
C SER A 28 -9.00 -15.44 -15.10
N GLN A 29 -8.17 -16.33 -15.65
CA GLN A 29 -7.99 -16.47 -17.11
C GLN A 29 -9.30 -16.79 -17.90
N LYS A 30 -10.37 -17.13 -17.20
CA LYS A 30 -11.69 -17.32 -17.82
C LYS A 30 -12.38 -16.02 -18.21
N VAL A 31 -11.81 -14.90 -17.77
CA VAL A 31 -12.35 -13.55 -18.00
C VAL A 31 -11.28 -12.75 -18.73
N ASP A 32 -11.64 -12.09 -19.82
CA ASP A 32 -10.74 -11.18 -20.52
C ASP A 32 -10.45 -9.93 -19.71
N THR A 33 -9.37 -9.23 -20.02
CA THR A 33 -8.89 -8.07 -19.27
C THR A 33 -9.91 -6.94 -19.25
N GLU A 34 -10.60 -6.69 -20.35
CA GLU A 34 -11.59 -5.61 -20.45
C GLU A 34 -12.80 -5.87 -19.55
N SER A 35 -13.33 -7.09 -19.57
CA SER A 35 -14.42 -7.52 -18.69
C SER A 35 -14.01 -7.48 -17.21
N PHE A 36 -12.74 -7.83 -16.91
CA PHE A 36 -12.22 -7.74 -15.55
C PHE A 36 -12.12 -6.29 -15.07
N ARG A 37 -11.57 -5.38 -15.87
CA ARG A 37 -11.52 -3.94 -15.59
C ARG A 37 -12.91 -3.37 -15.34
N LYS A 38 -13.83 -3.63 -16.26
CA LYS A 38 -15.21 -3.18 -16.14
C LYS A 38 -15.85 -3.62 -14.83
N LYS A 39 -15.64 -4.87 -14.43
CA LYS A 39 -16.18 -5.39 -13.18
C LYS A 39 -15.60 -4.68 -11.95
N ILE A 40 -14.31 -4.35 -11.94
CA ILE A 40 -13.69 -3.58 -10.87
C ILE A 40 -14.30 -2.18 -10.80
N GLU A 41 -14.40 -1.48 -11.94
CA GLU A 41 -15.01 -0.15 -11.99
C GLU A 41 -16.46 -0.19 -11.49
N GLU A 42 -17.27 -1.13 -11.95
CA GLU A 42 -18.66 -1.29 -11.49
C GLU A 42 -18.80 -1.62 -10.00
N THR A 43 -17.77 -2.23 -9.40
CA THR A 43 -17.82 -2.65 -7.99
C THR A 43 -17.33 -1.54 -7.05
N PHE A 44 -16.28 -0.80 -7.44
CA PHE A 44 -15.60 0.14 -6.55
C PHE A 44 -15.79 1.61 -6.92
N SER A 45 -16.23 1.93 -8.13
CA SER A 45 -16.59 3.31 -8.46
C SER A 45 -17.94 3.66 -7.84
N THR A 46 -17.98 4.77 -7.13
CA THR A 46 -19.19 5.27 -6.47
C THR A 46 -19.27 6.79 -6.61
N ASP A 47 -20.47 7.31 -6.71
CA ASP A 47 -20.73 8.76 -6.65
C ASP A 47 -20.71 9.27 -5.19
N TYR A 48 -20.79 8.36 -4.22
CA TYR A 48 -20.67 8.70 -2.81
C TYR A 48 -19.18 8.83 -2.43
N ILE A 49 -18.81 9.99 -1.96
CA ILE A 49 -17.47 10.29 -1.46
C ILE A 49 -17.54 10.43 0.05
N PRO A 50 -16.95 9.52 0.83
CA PRO A 50 -16.98 9.58 2.28
C PRO A 50 -16.15 10.76 2.79
N GLY A 51 -16.61 11.34 3.88
CA GLY A 51 -15.93 12.45 4.54
C GLY A 51 -16.13 13.80 3.82
N LYS A 52 -15.49 14.83 4.37
CA LYS A 52 -15.43 16.16 3.75
C LYS A 52 -14.07 16.30 3.07
N VAL A 53 -14.02 15.95 1.80
CA VAL A 53 -12.83 16.05 0.98
C VAL A 53 -13.08 16.94 -0.24
N GLU A 54 -12.08 17.69 -0.64
CA GLU A 54 -12.01 18.35 -1.93
C GLU A 54 -11.22 17.49 -2.89
N ILE A 55 -11.76 17.23 -4.08
CA ILE A 55 -11.09 16.44 -5.12
C ILE A 55 -10.82 17.34 -6.30
N THR A 56 -9.56 17.48 -6.66
CA THR A 56 -9.11 18.23 -7.83
C THR A 56 -8.23 17.36 -8.71
N GLU A 57 -8.02 17.77 -9.95
CA GLU A 57 -7.16 17.05 -10.88
C GLU A 57 -5.92 17.88 -11.20
N LYS A 58 -4.78 17.21 -11.29
CA LYS A 58 -3.52 17.81 -11.69
C LYS A 58 -2.62 16.77 -12.34
N GLU A 59 -1.83 17.21 -13.32
CA GLU A 59 -0.80 16.38 -13.91
C GLU A 59 0.52 16.54 -13.12
N PHE A 60 1.14 15.41 -12.80
CA PHE A 60 2.47 15.34 -12.20
C PHE A 60 3.36 14.43 -13.05
N GLY A 61 4.46 14.99 -13.58
CA GLY A 61 5.42 14.21 -14.36
C GLY A 61 4.84 13.57 -15.63
N GLY A 62 3.80 14.17 -16.23
CA GLY A 62 3.10 13.63 -17.41
C GLY A 62 1.99 12.62 -17.08
N VAL A 63 1.69 12.40 -15.79
CA VAL A 63 0.65 11.47 -15.33
C VAL A 63 -0.49 12.26 -14.70
N SER A 64 -1.72 12.03 -15.16
CA SER A 64 -2.92 12.61 -14.55
C SER A 64 -3.11 12.05 -13.14
N CYS A 65 -3.37 12.90 -12.16
CA CYS A 65 -3.58 12.52 -10.77
C CYS A 65 -4.83 13.17 -10.21
N SER A 66 -5.56 12.45 -9.36
CA SER A 66 -6.54 13.06 -8.46
C SER A 66 -5.82 13.52 -7.19
N ILE A 67 -6.09 14.74 -6.75
CA ILE A 67 -5.65 15.26 -5.45
C ILE A 67 -6.86 15.23 -4.53
N ILE A 68 -6.81 14.41 -3.50
CA ILE A 68 -7.86 14.22 -2.52
C ILE A 68 -7.40 14.89 -1.24
N CYS A 69 -8.05 16.01 -0.88
CA CYS A 69 -7.65 16.85 0.23
C CYS A 69 -8.76 16.87 1.29
N PRO A 70 -8.55 16.31 2.48
CA PRO A 70 -9.53 16.39 3.56
C PRO A 70 -9.61 17.80 4.14
N GLU A 71 -10.73 18.16 4.79
CA GLU A 71 -10.93 19.46 5.41
C GLU A 71 -9.83 19.82 6.42
N LEU A 72 -9.33 18.81 7.14
CA LEU A 72 -8.22 18.95 8.10
C LEU A 72 -7.06 18.06 7.66
N PHE A 73 -5.94 18.67 7.35
CA PHE A 73 -4.70 17.95 6.95
C PHE A 73 -3.44 18.71 7.35
N SER A 74 -2.32 17.99 7.43
CA SER A 74 -1.01 18.59 7.63
C SER A 74 -0.52 19.24 6.34
N ALA A 75 -0.33 20.55 6.35
CA ALA A 75 -0.01 21.33 5.15
C ALA A 75 1.34 20.97 4.49
N ASN A 76 2.29 20.42 5.29
CA ASN A 76 3.60 19.98 4.83
C ASN A 76 3.65 18.48 4.46
N ARG A 77 2.50 17.77 4.51
CA ARG A 77 2.41 16.33 4.26
C ARG A 77 1.64 16.01 2.98
N ALA A 78 2.19 15.12 2.18
CA ALA A 78 1.54 14.58 1.00
C ALA A 78 1.79 13.07 0.91
N MET A 79 0.78 12.32 0.52
CA MET A 79 0.86 10.89 0.30
C MET A 79 0.62 10.58 -1.17
N ILE A 80 1.50 9.82 -1.80
CA ILE A 80 1.28 9.24 -3.13
C ILE A 80 0.73 7.84 -2.91
N TYR A 81 -0.50 7.60 -3.38
CA TYR A 81 -1.17 6.30 -3.24
C TYR A 81 -1.11 5.53 -4.56
N ILE A 82 -0.54 4.33 -4.53
CA ILE A 82 -0.35 3.45 -5.68
C ILE A 82 -1.30 2.27 -5.53
N HIS A 83 -2.41 2.32 -6.29
CA HIS A 83 -3.46 1.32 -6.18
C HIS A 83 -3.05 -0.07 -6.69
N GLY A 84 -3.73 -1.09 -6.19
CA GLY A 84 -3.62 -2.46 -6.66
C GLY A 84 -4.32 -2.70 -7.99
N GLY A 85 -4.91 -3.90 -8.17
CA GLY A 85 -5.63 -4.26 -9.39
C GLY A 85 -4.87 -5.21 -10.31
N ASN A 86 -3.99 -6.04 -9.73
CA ASN A 86 -3.29 -7.11 -10.44
C ASN A 86 -2.38 -6.62 -11.60
N PHE A 87 -1.87 -5.39 -11.54
CA PHE A 87 -1.15 -4.67 -12.60
C PHE A 87 -1.98 -4.32 -13.84
N ILE A 88 -3.17 -4.88 -13.99
CA ILE A 88 -3.95 -4.87 -15.23
C ILE A 88 -5.26 -4.10 -15.13
N ALA A 89 -5.67 -3.71 -13.93
CA ALA A 89 -6.95 -3.06 -13.67
C ALA A 89 -6.83 -2.04 -12.52
N GLY A 90 -7.93 -1.36 -12.23
CA GLY A 90 -8.00 -0.26 -11.28
C GLY A 90 -7.80 1.10 -11.97
N SER A 91 -8.30 2.13 -11.34
CA SER A 91 -8.24 3.51 -11.82
C SER A 91 -8.32 4.47 -10.63
N ARG A 92 -8.09 5.74 -10.89
CA ARG A 92 -8.38 6.80 -9.91
C ARG A 92 -9.83 6.76 -9.46
N GLN A 93 -10.76 6.49 -10.38
CA GLN A 93 -12.19 6.46 -10.07
C GLN A 93 -12.54 5.35 -9.09
N SER A 94 -12.06 4.14 -9.32
CA SER A 94 -12.36 2.98 -8.46
C SER A 94 -11.70 3.03 -7.08
N TRP A 95 -10.61 3.80 -6.90
CA TRP A 95 -9.95 3.99 -5.60
C TRP A 95 -10.28 5.30 -4.88
N THR A 96 -11.04 6.20 -5.50
CA THR A 96 -11.34 7.52 -4.93
C THR A 96 -12.11 7.42 -3.60
N SER A 97 -13.10 6.54 -3.46
CA SER A 97 -13.87 6.39 -2.21
C SER A 97 -12.95 5.99 -1.06
N PHE A 98 -12.21 4.88 -1.22
CA PHE A 98 -11.24 4.43 -0.24
C PHE A 98 -10.19 5.50 0.10
N CYS A 99 -9.59 6.12 -0.91
CA CYS A 99 -8.61 7.18 -0.69
C CYS A 99 -9.19 8.39 0.03
N SER A 100 -10.48 8.67 -0.09
CA SER A 100 -11.16 9.75 0.63
C SER A 100 -11.29 9.44 2.13
N THR A 101 -11.69 8.21 2.49
CA THR A 101 -11.65 7.74 3.88
C THR A 101 -10.22 7.76 4.40
N PHE A 102 -9.27 7.24 3.62
CA PHE A 102 -7.87 7.16 4.03
C PHE A 102 -7.23 8.54 4.24
N ALA A 103 -7.51 9.51 3.35
CA ALA A 103 -7.07 10.89 3.50
C ALA A 103 -7.60 11.53 4.79
N THR A 104 -8.89 11.31 5.08
CA THR A 104 -9.54 11.83 6.29
C THR A 104 -8.97 11.20 7.56
N ALA A 105 -8.87 9.88 7.62
CA ALA A 105 -8.37 9.15 8.78
C ALA A 105 -6.89 9.46 9.08
N THR A 106 -6.10 9.71 8.04
CA THR A 106 -4.66 10.02 8.18
C THR A 106 -4.37 11.54 8.27
N SER A 107 -5.38 12.38 8.11
CA SER A 107 -5.23 13.85 8.01
C SER A 107 -4.16 14.22 6.98
N THR A 108 -4.20 13.59 5.80
CA THR A 108 -3.14 13.70 4.79
C THR A 108 -3.74 13.90 3.40
N LYS A 109 -3.19 14.88 2.66
CA LYS A 109 -3.50 15.07 1.24
C LYS A 109 -2.99 13.87 0.45
N ILE A 110 -3.86 13.20 -0.32
CA ILE A 110 -3.50 12.06 -1.17
C ILE A 110 -3.40 12.49 -2.63
N ILE A 111 -2.34 12.09 -3.29
CA ILE A 111 -2.15 12.15 -4.73
C ILE A 111 -2.34 10.71 -5.26
N LEU A 112 -3.38 10.52 -6.08
CA LEU A 112 -3.77 9.23 -6.66
C LEU A 112 -3.49 9.26 -8.17
N PRO A 113 -2.40 8.65 -8.66
CA PRO A 113 -2.01 8.66 -10.08
C PRO A 113 -2.87 7.71 -10.94
N GLU A 114 -3.13 8.12 -12.18
CA GLU A 114 -3.62 7.26 -13.26
C GLU A 114 -2.41 6.71 -14.05
N PHE A 115 -1.71 5.75 -13.50
CA PHE A 115 -0.54 5.16 -14.13
C PHE A 115 -0.93 4.13 -15.19
N ARG A 116 -0.06 3.91 -16.16
CA ARG A 116 -0.26 2.95 -17.27
C ARG A 116 -0.44 1.52 -16.71
N LEU A 117 -1.28 0.72 -17.37
CA LEU A 117 -1.58 -0.65 -16.97
C LEU A 117 -1.05 -1.67 -17.98
N ALA A 118 -0.72 -2.86 -17.50
CA ALA A 118 -0.48 -4.03 -18.32
C ALA A 118 -1.83 -4.59 -18.83
N PRO A 119 -1.84 -5.39 -19.91
CA PRO A 119 -0.69 -5.80 -20.73
C PRO A 119 -0.26 -4.76 -21.76
N GLU A 120 -1.03 -3.68 -21.98
CA GLU A 120 -0.73 -2.65 -22.99
C GLU A 120 0.58 -1.94 -22.71
N HIS A 121 0.89 -1.75 -21.42
CA HIS A 121 2.11 -1.15 -20.93
C HIS A 121 2.75 -2.06 -19.88
N PRO A 122 3.56 -3.05 -20.30
CA PRO A 122 4.18 -3.98 -19.36
C PRO A 122 5.26 -3.30 -18.50
N PHE A 123 5.78 -4.03 -17.51
CA PHE A 123 6.94 -3.63 -16.74
C PHE A 123 8.08 -3.10 -17.65
N PRO A 124 8.72 -1.97 -17.31
CA PRO A 124 8.64 -1.19 -16.06
C PRO A 124 7.71 0.04 -16.10
N ALA A 125 6.79 0.16 -17.06
CA ALA A 125 6.01 1.37 -17.34
C ALA A 125 5.35 1.98 -16.09
N GLN A 126 4.80 1.16 -15.20
CA GLN A 126 4.14 1.60 -13.97
C GLN A 126 5.14 2.24 -13.00
N ALA A 127 6.28 1.61 -12.79
CA ALA A 127 7.32 2.12 -11.89
C ALA A 127 7.91 3.44 -12.41
N GLU A 128 8.07 3.58 -13.73
CA GLU A 128 8.51 4.84 -14.38
C GLU A 128 7.50 5.97 -14.16
N ASP A 129 6.20 5.68 -14.33
CA ASP A 129 5.14 6.67 -14.11
C ASP A 129 5.15 7.14 -12.65
N ILE A 130 5.24 6.22 -11.69
CA ILE A 130 5.28 6.56 -10.27
C ILE A 130 6.55 7.35 -9.90
N GLU A 131 7.71 7.02 -10.49
CA GLU A 131 8.93 7.80 -10.29
C GLU A 131 8.78 9.24 -10.79
N ASN A 132 8.17 9.44 -11.97
CA ASN A 132 7.90 10.75 -12.54
C ASN A 132 6.92 11.55 -11.68
N VAL A 133 5.84 10.92 -11.20
CA VAL A 133 4.89 11.52 -10.26
C VAL A 133 5.60 11.94 -8.99
N PHE A 134 6.37 11.04 -8.37
CA PHE A 134 7.09 11.32 -7.13
C PHE A 134 8.02 12.54 -7.25
N LYS A 135 8.85 12.57 -8.28
CA LYS A 135 9.79 13.69 -8.50
C LYS A 135 9.05 15.02 -8.70
N SER A 136 7.94 15.00 -9.43
CA SER A 136 7.12 16.20 -9.69
C SER A 136 6.38 16.67 -8.44
N VAL A 137 5.82 15.75 -7.64
CA VAL A 137 5.17 16.03 -6.36
C VAL A 137 6.18 16.62 -5.37
N LEU A 138 7.34 15.99 -5.20
CA LEU A 138 8.39 16.46 -4.31
C LEU A 138 8.80 17.90 -4.65
N LEU A 139 8.97 18.22 -5.94
CA LEU A 139 9.30 19.58 -6.37
C LEU A 139 8.17 20.55 -6.04
N SER A 140 6.91 20.18 -6.29
CA SER A 140 5.73 21.00 -6.00
C SER A 140 5.62 21.29 -4.50
N GLU A 141 5.78 20.29 -3.64
CA GLU A 141 5.68 20.48 -2.18
C GLU A 141 6.83 21.35 -1.64
N LYS A 142 8.04 21.20 -2.17
CA LYS A 142 9.18 22.09 -1.82
C LYS A 142 8.93 23.56 -2.21
N ILE A 143 8.26 23.80 -3.34
CA ILE A 143 7.88 25.15 -3.78
C ILE A 143 6.79 25.71 -2.85
N ASN A 144 5.75 24.94 -2.55
CA ASN A 144 4.65 25.35 -1.68
C ASN A 144 5.15 25.76 -0.29
N LEU A 145 6.06 25.01 0.31
CA LEU A 145 6.66 25.35 1.61
C LEU A 145 7.45 26.65 1.55
N LYS A 146 8.19 26.91 0.47
CA LYS A 146 8.92 28.17 0.30
C LYS A 146 8.00 29.38 0.13
N MET A 147 6.88 29.20 -0.58
CA MET A 147 5.92 30.29 -0.81
C MET A 147 5.15 30.67 0.46
N ASN A 148 4.85 29.68 1.31
CA ASN A 148 4.15 29.90 2.58
C ASN A 148 5.04 30.48 3.69
N SER A 149 6.37 30.51 3.50
CA SER A 149 7.34 31.02 4.46
C SER A 149 7.70 32.49 4.23
N THR A 150 6.88 33.28 3.53
CA THR A 150 7.11 34.71 3.22
C THR A 150 6.67 35.65 4.34
N ASP A 151 7.16 35.49 5.56
CA ASP A 151 7.09 36.58 6.53
C ASP A 151 8.46 36.77 7.23
N ASP A 152 8.92 38.00 7.23
CA ASP A 152 10.15 38.55 7.78
C ASP A 152 10.34 38.26 9.30
N ILE A 153 10.52 37.01 9.65
CA ILE A 153 10.98 36.66 11.00
C ILE A 153 12.19 35.73 10.84
N ASP A 154 13.31 36.16 11.45
CA ASP A 154 14.51 35.34 11.68
C ASP A 154 14.17 33.99 12.30
N ILE A 155 13.65 33.06 11.52
CA ILE A 155 13.41 31.67 11.92
C ILE A 155 14.66 30.89 11.54
N LYS A 156 15.36 30.46 12.59
CA LYS A 156 16.48 29.51 12.54
C LYS A 156 16.23 28.39 11.55
N GLU A 157 17.29 27.91 10.91
CA GLU A 157 17.41 26.92 9.82
C GLU A 157 16.75 25.53 9.96
N ASP A 158 15.71 25.35 10.78
CA ASP A 158 14.85 24.20 10.79
C ASP A 158 13.61 24.43 9.91
N LYS A 159 13.87 24.70 8.60
CA LYS A 159 12.78 24.75 7.62
C LYS A 159 12.17 23.36 7.55
N GLU A 160 10.89 23.25 7.91
CA GLU A 160 10.10 22.04 7.77
C GLU A 160 10.28 21.47 6.36
N LYS A 161 10.82 20.25 6.29
CA LYS A 161 10.89 19.51 5.03
C LYS A 161 9.51 18.98 4.69
N PRO A 162 9.15 18.85 3.39
CA PRO A 162 7.91 18.17 3.03
C PRO A 162 7.97 16.71 3.53
N GLU A 163 6.90 16.27 4.16
CA GLU A 163 6.72 14.89 4.59
C GLU A 163 6.05 14.13 3.44
N ILE A 164 6.82 13.40 2.63
CA ILE A 164 6.31 12.60 1.53
C ILE A 164 6.13 11.16 2.02
N ILE A 165 4.91 10.65 1.91
CA ILE A 165 4.54 9.27 2.25
C ILE A 165 4.26 8.52 0.96
N ILE A 166 4.75 7.28 0.85
CA ILE A 166 4.34 6.35 -0.21
C ILE A 166 3.40 5.33 0.40
N ALA A 167 2.19 5.23 -0.14
CA ALA A 167 1.23 4.22 0.27
C ALA A 167 0.81 3.37 -0.93
N ALA A 168 0.56 2.09 -0.72
CA ALA A 168 0.16 1.19 -1.78
C ALA A 168 -0.60 -0.02 -1.25
N ASP A 169 -1.45 -0.61 -2.08
CA ASP A 169 -2.13 -1.86 -1.78
C ASP A 169 -1.79 -2.96 -2.79
N SER A 170 -1.87 -4.21 -2.36
CA SER A 170 -1.80 -5.39 -3.25
C SER A 170 -0.57 -5.37 -4.18
N THR A 171 -0.79 -5.43 -5.51
CA THR A 171 0.23 -5.33 -6.56
C THR A 171 0.81 -3.91 -6.68
N GLY A 172 0.09 -2.88 -6.26
CA GLY A 172 0.61 -1.52 -6.14
C GLY A 172 1.83 -1.45 -5.21
N ALA A 173 1.88 -2.31 -4.17
CA ALA A 173 3.04 -2.42 -3.29
C ALA A 173 4.30 -2.89 -4.04
N SER A 174 4.19 -3.82 -4.99
CA SER A 174 5.31 -4.23 -5.82
C SER A 174 5.75 -3.13 -6.78
N ILE A 175 4.82 -2.38 -7.36
CA ILE A 175 5.13 -1.21 -8.19
C ILE A 175 5.89 -0.17 -7.35
N ALA A 176 5.39 0.12 -6.14
CA ALA A 176 6.03 1.04 -5.21
C ALA A 176 7.46 0.62 -4.86
N LEU A 177 7.65 -0.65 -4.47
CA LEU A 177 8.96 -1.16 -4.10
C LEU A 177 9.91 -1.27 -5.31
N SER A 178 9.39 -1.59 -6.50
CA SER A 178 10.17 -1.59 -7.74
C SER A 178 10.77 -0.22 -8.04
N PHE A 179 9.94 0.81 -7.96
CA PHE A 179 10.39 2.20 -8.13
C PHE A 179 11.39 2.61 -7.04
N LEU A 180 11.09 2.29 -5.77
CA LEU A 180 11.93 2.68 -4.62
C LEU A 180 13.30 2.00 -4.63
N LEU A 181 13.38 0.72 -5.01
CA LEU A 181 14.64 -0.02 -5.14
C LEU A 181 15.54 0.51 -6.28
N GLY A 182 14.94 1.13 -7.30
CA GLY A 182 15.66 1.81 -8.38
C GLY A 182 16.00 3.28 -8.11
N LEU A 183 15.47 3.85 -7.02
CA LEU A 183 15.57 5.28 -6.76
C LEU A 183 16.95 5.67 -6.19
N ASP A 184 17.47 6.80 -6.65
CA ASP A 184 18.68 7.40 -6.14
C ASP A 184 18.56 7.69 -4.62
N LYS A 185 19.56 7.36 -3.82
CA LYS A 185 19.55 7.54 -2.34
C LYS A 185 19.18 8.97 -1.90
N LYS A 186 19.57 9.98 -2.68
CA LYS A 186 19.21 11.38 -2.41
C LYS A 186 17.69 11.64 -2.46
N TYR A 187 16.96 10.89 -3.29
CA TYR A 187 15.50 10.99 -3.39
C TYR A 187 14.83 10.08 -2.38
N LEU A 188 15.42 8.92 -2.10
CA LEU A 188 14.92 8.01 -1.06
C LEU A 188 14.88 8.70 0.32
N SER A 189 15.88 9.52 0.64
CA SER A 189 15.93 10.30 1.89
C SER A 189 14.87 11.40 2.01
N GLU A 190 14.14 11.69 0.93
CA GLU A 190 13.02 12.65 0.94
C GLU A 190 11.67 11.98 1.28
N ILE A 191 11.64 10.66 1.33
CA ILE A 191 10.45 9.88 1.71
C ILE A 191 10.51 9.65 3.22
N SER A 192 9.42 9.97 3.90
CA SER A 192 9.34 9.86 5.36
C SER A 192 8.85 8.51 5.83
N LYS A 193 7.88 7.92 5.14
CA LYS A 193 7.17 6.71 5.54
C LYS A 193 6.71 5.90 4.32
N ILE A 194 6.60 4.58 4.50
CA ILE A 194 6.02 3.67 3.50
C ILE A 194 4.90 2.88 4.16
N ILE A 195 3.73 2.82 3.51
CA ILE A 195 2.54 2.11 4.00
C ILE A 195 2.12 1.09 2.94
N LEU A 196 2.06 -0.18 3.33
CA LEU A 196 1.68 -1.27 2.44
C LEU A 196 0.46 -2.01 3.00
N LEU A 197 -0.63 -2.04 2.23
CA LEU A 197 -1.88 -2.69 2.59
C LEU A 197 -2.01 -4.02 1.84
N SER A 198 -2.08 -5.13 2.56
CA SER A 198 -2.15 -6.48 1.99
C SER A 198 -1.18 -6.69 0.82
N PRO A 199 0.13 -6.39 0.97
CA PRO A 199 1.04 -6.33 -0.15
C PRO A 199 1.30 -7.72 -0.75
N ILE A 200 1.34 -7.79 -2.09
CA ILE A 200 1.83 -8.96 -2.82
C ILE A 200 3.29 -8.70 -3.17
N LEU A 201 4.21 -9.48 -2.61
CA LEU A 201 5.66 -9.27 -2.73
C LEU A 201 6.38 -10.42 -3.42
N GLU A 202 5.65 -11.51 -3.78
CA GLU A 202 6.17 -12.71 -4.42
C GLU A 202 5.21 -13.18 -5.50
N TYR A 203 5.73 -13.49 -6.68
CA TYR A 203 4.93 -13.93 -7.84
C TYR A 203 5.41 -15.25 -8.44
N SER A 204 6.63 -15.67 -8.17
CA SER A 204 7.15 -16.95 -8.69
C SER A 204 6.64 -18.15 -7.91
N PHE A 205 6.46 -17.99 -6.60
CA PHE A 205 6.10 -19.07 -5.67
C PHE A 205 7.03 -20.29 -5.75
N ASP A 206 8.29 -20.08 -6.16
CA ASP A 206 9.26 -21.14 -6.35
C ASP A 206 9.77 -21.73 -5.02
N ASP A 207 9.70 -20.95 -3.93
CA ASP A 207 10.05 -21.40 -2.58
C ASP A 207 8.93 -22.25 -1.98
N ALA A 208 9.00 -23.57 -2.20
CA ALA A 208 8.09 -24.54 -1.63
C ALA A 208 8.15 -24.64 -0.08
N THR A 209 9.06 -23.92 0.57
CA THR A 209 9.24 -23.89 2.02
C THR A 209 8.11 -23.15 2.74
N VAL A 210 7.44 -22.26 2.07
CA VAL A 210 6.28 -21.58 2.64
C VAL A 210 5.07 -22.51 2.59
N ALA A 211 4.48 -22.77 3.75
CA ALA A 211 3.34 -23.69 3.89
C ALA A 211 2.03 -23.12 3.28
N LEU A 212 2.10 -22.58 2.05
CA LEU A 212 0.97 -21.97 1.33
C LEU A 212 -0.23 -22.91 1.19
N LYS A 213 0.03 -24.23 1.06
CA LYS A 213 -1.02 -25.26 0.92
C LYS A 213 -1.96 -25.35 2.12
N LYS A 214 -1.57 -24.81 3.28
CA LYS A 214 -2.39 -24.81 4.50
C LYS A 214 -3.22 -23.54 4.67
N LEU A 215 -2.88 -22.47 3.95
CA LEU A 215 -3.60 -21.20 4.01
C LEU A 215 -4.76 -21.26 3.02
N LYS A 216 -5.95 -21.00 3.51
CA LYS A 216 -7.16 -20.88 2.71
C LYS A 216 -7.53 -19.41 2.62
N ASP A 217 -6.87 -18.71 1.71
CA ASP A 217 -7.28 -17.35 1.35
C ASP A 217 -8.65 -17.41 0.66
N GLU A 218 -9.59 -16.60 1.14
CA GLU A 218 -10.96 -16.55 0.62
C GLU A 218 -11.07 -15.73 -0.66
N VAL A 219 -10.04 -14.92 -1.01
CA VAL A 219 -10.06 -13.95 -2.11
C VAL A 219 -9.15 -14.36 -3.25
N THR A 220 -7.89 -14.68 -2.97
CA THR A 220 -6.87 -14.91 -4.00
C THR A 220 -6.17 -16.25 -3.86
N ASN A 221 -5.38 -16.61 -4.86
CA ASN A 221 -4.57 -17.82 -4.87
C ASN A 221 -3.29 -17.61 -5.70
N ALA A 222 -2.29 -18.45 -5.50
CA ALA A 222 -0.99 -18.34 -6.15
C ALA A 222 -1.07 -18.34 -7.70
N GLU A 223 -1.98 -19.15 -8.26
CA GLU A 223 -2.17 -19.25 -9.71
C GLU A 223 -2.67 -17.92 -10.29
N SER A 224 -3.70 -17.32 -9.69
CA SER A 224 -4.24 -16.01 -10.08
C SER A 224 -3.17 -14.92 -10.03
N ILE A 225 -2.39 -14.87 -8.95
CA ILE A 225 -1.30 -13.90 -8.75
C ILE A 225 -0.23 -14.08 -9.82
N ARG A 226 0.22 -15.31 -10.08
CA ARG A 226 1.22 -15.62 -11.12
C ARG A 226 0.73 -15.25 -12.53
N GLN A 227 -0.53 -15.51 -12.84
CA GLN A 227 -1.13 -15.16 -14.13
C GLN A 227 -1.08 -13.66 -14.40
N CYS A 228 -1.37 -12.85 -13.39
CA CYS A 228 -1.27 -11.39 -13.49
C CYS A 228 0.18 -10.93 -13.71
N ALA A 229 1.13 -11.55 -13.03
CA ALA A 229 2.54 -11.28 -13.24
C ALA A 229 3.01 -11.63 -14.68
N CYS A 230 2.48 -12.70 -15.28
CA CYS A 230 2.77 -13.05 -16.68
C CYS A 230 2.21 -12.04 -17.69
N MET A 231 1.16 -11.29 -17.34
CA MET A 231 0.67 -10.18 -18.16
C MET A 231 1.47 -8.89 -17.93
N TYR A 232 2.06 -8.76 -16.74
CA TYR A 232 2.86 -7.60 -16.35
C TYR A 232 4.27 -7.64 -16.92
N THR A 233 4.88 -8.85 -17.01
CA THR A 233 6.25 -9.01 -17.50
C THR A 233 6.48 -10.40 -18.11
N TYR A 234 7.65 -10.60 -18.74
CA TYR A 234 8.07 -11.91 -19.19
C TYR A 234 8.26 -12.88 -18.02
N GLU A 235 7.93 -14.15 -18.22
CA GLU A 235 8.05 -15.20 -17.20
C GLU A 235 9.46 -15.28 -16.58
N SER A 236 10.51 -15.06 -17.39
CA SER A 236 11.90 -15.01 -16.93
C SER A 236 12.20 -13.90 -15.91
N ASN A 237 11.37 -12.87 -15.85
CA ASN A 237 11.56 -11.72 -14.98
C ASN A 237 10.73 -11.78 -13.70
N ILE A 238 9.80 -12.73 -13.58
CA ILE A 238 8.89 -12.81 -12.43
C ILE A 238 9.67 -12.96 -11.12
N SER A 239 10.77 -13.73 -11.11
CA SER A 239 11.64 -13.90 -9.94
C SER A 239 12.65 -12.77 -9.73
N SER A 240 12.67 -11.76 -10.61
CA SER A 240 13.49 -10.55 -10.38
C SER A 240 12.96 -9.76 -9.19
N TYR A 241 13.85 -9.21 -8.38
CA TYR A 241 13.46 -8.35 -7.26
C TYR A 241 12.68 -7.09 -7.69
N SER A 242 12.82 -6.66 -8.94
CA SER A 242 12.04 -5.55 -9.49
C SER A 242 10.57 -5.90 -9.73
N VAL A 243 10.21 -7.19 -9.73
CA VAL A 243 8.84 -7.69 -9.86
C VAL A 243 8.39 -8.36 -8.55
N SER A 244 9.24 -9.22 -7.98
CA SER A 244 9.06 -9.89 -6.69
C SER A 244 9.98 -9.28 -5.63
N PRO A 245 9.61 -8.15 -4.99
CA PRO A 245 10.51 -7.39 -4.12
C PRO A 245 11.10 -8.18 -2.96
N ILE A 246 10.43 -9.22 -2.50
CA ILE A 246 10.96 -10.10 -1.44
C ILE A 246 12.28 -10.77 -1.83
N LYS A 247 12.57 -10.91 -3.12
CA LYS A 247 13.82 -11.50 -3.64
C LYS A 247 15.02 -10.54 -3.58
N ALA A 248 14.81 -9.25 -3.30
CA ALA A 248 15.91 -8.30 -3.17
C ALA A 248 16.83 -8.69 -2.00
N GLU A 249 18.13 -8.47 -2.15
CA GLU A 249 19.08 -8.61 -1.05
C GLU A 249 18.77 -7.65 0.09
N ASP A 250 19.03 -8.06 1.34
CA ASP A 250 18.74 -7.23 2.52
C ASP A 250 19.42 -5.85 2.42
N SER A 251 20.65 -5.80 1.90
CA SER A 251 21.44 -4.57 1.71
C SER A 251 20.78 -3.53 0.81
N LEU A 252 19.86 -3.93 -0.10
CA LEU A 252 19.14 -3.00 -0.96
C LEU A 252 18.08 -2.19 -0.20
N TYR A 253 17.66 -2.65 0.98
CA TYR A 253 16.74 -1.93 1.84
C TYR A 253 17.43 -1.01 2.85
N GLU A 254 18.75 -1.02 2.94
CA GLU A 254 19.48 -0.13 3.85
C GLU A 254 19.21 1.36 3.55
N GLY A 255 18.82 2.09 4.58
CA GLY A 255 18.49 3.51 4.47
C GLY A 255 17.07 3.81 3.98
N PHE A 256 16.23 2.80 3.81
CA PHE A 256 14.81 3.01 3.57
C PHE A 256 14.14 3.66 4.79
N PRO A 257 13.07 4.47 4.56
CA PRO A 257 12.25 4.99 5.65
C PRO A 257 11.51 3.88 6.39
N GLU A 258 10.85 4.22 7.49
CA GLU A 258 10.06 3.26 8.24
C GLU A 258 8.84 2.76 7.48
N PHE A 259 8.49 1.50 7.71
CA PHE A 259 7.34 0.83 7.09
C PHE A 259 6.20 0.60 8.08
N TYR A 260 4.99 0.72 7.57
CA TYR A 260 3.80 0.12 8.15
C TYR A 260 3.21 -0.86 7.15
N ILE A 261 3.12 -2.13 7.54
CA ILE A 261 2.53 -3.19 6.71
C ILE A 261 1.29 -3.67 7.44
N GLN A 262 0.13 -3.65 6.77
CA GLN A 262 -1.10 -4.16 7.34
C GLN A 262 -1.69 -5.26 6.46
N CYS A 263 -2.06 -6.38 7.05
CA CYS A 263 -2.63 -7.52 6.34
C CYS A 263 -3.61 -8.31 7.22
N GLY A 264 -4.49 -9.06 6.59
CA GLY A 264 -5.39 -9.99 7.27
C GLY A 264 -4.69 -11.30 7.66
N ALA A 265 -5.09 -11.88 8.78
CA ALA A 265 -4.54 -13.16 9.26
C ALA A 265 -4.85 -14.35 8.33
N LYS A 266 -5.84 -14.20 7.42
CA LYS A 266 -6.26 -15.25 6.47
C LYS A 266 -5.65 -15.10 5.08
N GLU A 267 -4.74 -14.14 4.88
CA GLU A 267 -4.13 -13.89 3.57
C GLU A 267 -3.09 -14.93 3.17
N LEU A 268 -3.12 -15.30 1.88
CA LEU A 268 -2.10 -16.14 1.25
C LEU A 268 -0.69 -15.55 1.42
N MET A 269 -0.57 -14.23 1.37
CA MET A 269 0.69 -13.51 1.40
C MET A 269 1.24 -13.28 2.82
N LEU A 270 0.49 -13.61 3.88
CA LEU A 270 0.92 -13.40 5.27
C LEU A 270 2.33 -13.96 5.58
N PRO A 271 2.71 -15.20 5.17
CA PRO A 271 4.06 -15.70 5.42
C PRO A 271 5.15 -14.86 4.74
N TYR A 272 4.89 -14.37 3.53
CA TYR A 272 5.84 -13.50 2.81
C TYR A 272 5.94 -12.13 3.45
N ASN A 273 4.83 -11.59 3.96
CA ASN A 273 4.82 -10.30 4.68
C ASN A 273 5.62 -10.38 5.99
N LYS A 274 5.53 -11.50 6.72
CA LYS A 274 6.39 -11.79 7.88
C LYS A 274 7.87 -11.92 7.50
N GLN A 275 8.19 -12.60 6.40
CA GLN A 275 9.56 -12.68 5.90
C GLN A 275 10.10 -11.29 5.51
N PHE A 276 9.26 -10.45 4.91
CA PHE A 276 9.64 -9.09 4.52
C PHE A 276 9.91 -8.19 5.73
N GLU A 277 9.09 -8.28 6.78
CA GLU A 277 9.36 -7.62 8.06
C GLU A 277 10.74 -7.99 8.62
N LEU A 278 11.07 -9.29 8.64
CA LEU A 278 12.38 -9.77 9.08
C LEU A 278 13.53 -9.25 8.19
N LYS A 279 13.31 -9.20 6.88
CA LYS A 279 14.25 -8.63 5.92
C LYS A 279 14.54 -7.16 6.21
N LEU A 280 13.50 -6.36 6.43
CA LEU A 280 13.61 -4.95 6.82
C LEU A 280 14.35 -4.80 8.16
N ALA A 281 14.05 -5.64 9.15
CA ALA A 281 14.73 -5.62 10.44
C ALA A 281 16.24 -5.91 10.31
N ARG A 282 16.63 -6.89 9.48
CA ARG A 282 18.05 -7.18 9.19
C ARG A 282 18.76 -6.04 8.46
N SER A 283 18.04 -5.29 7.63
CA SER A 283 18.53 -4.09 6.95
C SER A 283 18.57 -2.84 7.85
N GLY A 284 18.22 -2.97 9.13
CA GLY A 284 18.17 -1.85 10.07
C GLY A 284 16.97 -0.91 9.87
N VAL A 285 15.98 -1.32 9.10
CA VAL A 285 14.76 -0.54 8.81
C VAL A 285 13.68 -0.87 9.82
N LYS A 286 13.03 0.15 10.37
CA LYS A 286 11.85 -0.02 11.22
C LYS A 286 10.67 -0.53 10.40
N CYS A 287 9.95 -1.50 10.95
CA CYS A 287 8.71 -2.00 10.36
C CYS A 287 7.69 -2.31 11.45
N THR A 288 6.48 -1.82 11.28
CA THR A 288 5.31 -2.24 12.05
C THR A 288 4.50 -3.18 11.17
N LEU A 289 4.37 -4.45 11.55
CA LEU A 289 3.50 -5.41 10.89
C LEU A 289 2.21 -5.58 11.69
N ASP A 290 1.13 -4.98 11.22
CA ASP A 290 -0.22 -5.04 11.80
C ASP A 290 -1.03 -6.17 11.14
N ILE A 291 -1.20 -7.28 11.86
CA ILE A 291 -1.96 -8.44 11.38
C ILE A 291 -3.34 -8.40 12.02
N VAL A 292 -4.38 -8.24 11.19
CA VAL A 292 -5.76 -8.13 11.68
C VAL A 292 -6.41 -9.51 11.67
N GLU A 293 -6.79 -9.98 12.85
CA GLU A 293 -7.40 -11.29 13.03
C GLU A 293 -8.71 -11.43 12.22
N ASP A 294 -8.96 -12.63 11.74
CA ASP A 294 -10.15 -13.00 10.95
C ASP A 294 -10.35 -12.25 9.62
N MET A 295 -9.46 -11.33 9.24
CA MET A 295 -9.59 -10.55 8.02
C MET A 295 -9.00 -11.27 6.80
N MET A 296 -9.67 -11.04 5.66
CA MET A 296 -9.30 -11.49 4.33
C MET A 296 -8.36 -10.51 3.64
N PHE A 297 -7.83 -10.90 2.50
CA PHE A 297 -7.02 -10.06 1.62
C PHE A 297 -7.74 -8.77 1.23
N LEU A 298 -7.07 -7.62 1.32
CA LEU A 298 -7.59 -6.28 0.99
C LEU A 298 -8.88 -5.89 1.74
N PHE A 299 -9.08 -6.40 2.95
CA PHE A 299 -10.24 -6.05 3.78
C PHE A 299 -10.36 -4.54 4.02
N GLN A 300 -9.26 -3.80 3.93
CA GLN A 300 -9.21 -2.34 4.09
C GLN A 300 -10.13 -1.62 3.09
N LEU A 301 -10.30 -2.16 1.87
CA LEU A 301 -11.19 -1.59 0.87
C LEU A 301 -12.70 -1.78 1.18
N ALA A 302 -13.00 -2.41 2.30
CA ALA A 302 -14.36 -2.56 2.81
C ALA A 302 -14.68 -1.59 3.96
N ASP A 303 -13.96 -0.46 4.02
CA ASP A 303 -14.03 0.54 5.08
C ASP A 303 -15.44 1.12 5.33
N GLU A 304 -16.28 1.17 4.31
CA GLU A 304 -17.68 1.60 4.43
C GLU A 304 -18.60 0.53 5.04
N SER A 305 -18.19 -0.74 5.05
CA SER A 305 -19.03 -1.86 5.42
C SER A 305 -18.50 -2.71 6.58
N LEU A 306 -17.21 -2.60 6.89
CA LEU A 306 -16.56 -3.34 7.98
C LEU A 306 -15.94 -2.39 9.01
N MET A 307 -16.36 -2.51 10.26
CA MET A 307 -15.81 -1.73 11.36
C MET A 307 -14.30 -2.01 11.54
N GLU A 308 -13.89 -3.27 11.40
CA GLU A 308 -12.48 -3.68 11.50
C GLU A 308 -11.60 -3.03 10.43
N ALA A 309 -12.14 -2.82 9.23
CA ALA A 309 -11.44 -2.11 8.16
C ALA A 309 -11.27 -0.63 8.50
N TYR A 310 -12.32 0.03 8.96
CA TYR A 310 -12.28 1.44 9.37
C TYR A 310 -11.33 1.66 10.56
N GLU A 311 -11.40 0.83 11.59
CA GLU A 311 -10.49 0.89 12.75
C GLU A 311 -9.03 0.66 12.33
N SER A 312 -8.80 -0.23 11.37
CA SER A 312 -7.47 -0.52 10.84
C SER A 312 -6.87 0.67 10.12
N ILE A 313 -7.67 1.39 9.33
CA ILE A 313 -7.29 2.63 8.69
C ILE A 313 -6.98 3.72 9.73
N THR A 314 -7.78 3.81 10.78
CA THR A 314 -7.58 4.77 11.88
C THR A 314 -6.25 4.53 12.59
N ARG A 315 -5.87 3.26 12.85
CA ARG A 315 -4.55 2.92 13.44
C ARG A 315 -3.38 3.40 12.58
N ILE A 316 -3.52 3.37 11.26
CA ILE A 316 -2.50 3.93 10.36
C ILE A 316 -2.39 5.45 10.54
N GLY A 317 -3.53 6.13 10.69
CA GLY A 317 -3.57 7.57 11.00
C GLY A 317 -2.86 7.90 12.30
N ASP A 318 -3.10 7.13 13.34
CA ASP A 318 -2.43 7.27 14.64
C ASP A 318 -0.91 7.06 14.50
N TRP A 319 -0.48 6.04 13.77
CA TRP A 319 0.94 5.77 13.52
C TRP A 319 1.63 6.89 12.71
N ILE A 320 0.98 7.44 11.68
CA ILE A 320 1.52 8.58 10.93
C ILE A 320 1.70 9.80 11.82
N ASN A 321 0.76 10.06 12.71
CA ASN A 321 0.73 11.23 13.57
C ASN A 321 1.54 11.06 14.86
N PHE A 322 1.99 9.84 15.15
CA PHE A 322 2.83 9.59 16.32
C PHE A 322 4.23 10.18 16.11
N ARG A 323 4.57 11.18 16.94
CA ARG A 323 5.88 11.87 16.91
C ARG A 323 6.88 11.33 17.94
N GLY A 324 6.61 10.15 18.53
CA GLY A 324 7.47 9.48 19.49
C GLY A 324 8.63 8.75 18.81
N GLY A 325 9.81 8.78 19.42
CA GLY A 325 10.92 7.89 19.03
C GLY A 325 10.60 6.43 19.41
N GLU A 326 11.35 5.49 18.81
CA GLU A 326 11.26 4.05 19.14
C GLU A 326 11.42 3.85 20.64
N THR A 327 10.47 3.16 21.26
CA THR A 327 10.56 2.83 22.70
C THR A 327 11.64 1.77 22.92
N LYS A 328 12.13 1.64 24.17
CA LYS A 328 13.07 0.56 24.51
C LYS A 328 12.49 -0.82 24.24
N GLU A 329 11.18 -0.97 24.41
CA GLU A 329 10.44 -2.21 24.19
C GLU A 329 10.40 -2.57 22.69
N GLU A 330 10.15 -1.61 21.81
CA GLU A 330 10.19 -1.82 20.34
C GLU A 330 11.60 -2.18 19.83
N ILE A 331 12.64 -1.55 20.40
CA ILE A 331 14.05 -1.89 20.10
C ILE A 331 14.36 -3.33 20.53
N GLU A 332 13.97 -3.73 21.73
CA GLU A 332 14.22 -5.07 22.24
C GLU A 332 13.41 -6.13 21.47
N GLU A 333 12.16 -5.82 21.11
CA GLU A 333 11.34 -6.72 20.28
C GLU A 333 11.96 -6.96 18.91
N ARG A 334 12.41 -5.90 18.23
CA ARG A 334 13.12 -6.01 16.95
C ARG A 334 14.36 -6.88 17.07
N LYS A 335 15.17 -6.70 18.12
CA LYS A 335 16.35 -7.54 18.39
C LYS A 335 15.97 -9.00 18.63
N ARG A 336 14.87 -9.23 19.36
CA ARG A 336 14.35 -10.57 19.65
C ARG A 336 13.95 -11.28 18.36
N LEU A 337 13.16 -10.63 17.49
CA LEU A 337 12.74 -11.14 16.19
C LEU A 337 13.94 -11.54 15.32
N ILE A 338 14.98 -10.71 15.27
CA ILE A 338 16.22 -11.03 14.53
C ILE A 338 16.88 -12.27 15.11
N LYS A 339 16.98 -12.40 16.44
CA LYS A 339 17.65 -13.50 17.11
C LYS A 339 16.90 -14.83 16.98
N GLU A 340 15.58 -14.82 17.14
CA GLU A 340 14.75 -16.03 17.04
C GLU A 340 14.76 -16.63 15.64
N ASN A 341 14.89 -15.82 14.58
CA ASN A 341 14.92 -16.29 13.21
C ASN A 341 16.32 -16.63 12.67
N ASN A 342 17.40 -16.26 13.37
CA ASN A 342 18.75 -16.75 13.08
C ASN A 342 19.04 -18.16 13.65
N ILE A 343 18.15 -18.70 14.47
CA ILE A 343 18.27 -20.04 15.08
C ILE A 343 17.64 -21.14 14.22
N THR A 344 16.88 -20.81 13.20
CA THR A 344 16.14 -21.76 12.36
C THR A 344 16.86 -22.10 11.04
N VAL A 345 18.15 -21.81 10.92
CA VAL A 345 18.99 -22.12 9.73
C VAL A 345 20.19 -23.01 10.14
N GLU A 346 19.92 -24.00 10.99
CA GLU A 346 20.79 -25.19 11.14
C GLU A 346 20.07 -26.45 10.67
#